data_1f18f925f91076198781a7e457c29c2d
#
_entry.id   1f18f925f91076198781a7e457c29c2d
#
_cell.length_a   1.000
_cell.length_b   1.000
_cell.length_c   1.000
_cell.angle_alpha   90.00
_cell.angle_beta   90.00
_cell.angle_gamma   90.00
#
_symmetry.space_group_name_H-M   'P 1'
#
loop_
_entity.id
_entity.type
_entity.pdbx_description
1 polymer ?
#
loop_
_entity_poly.entity_id
_entity_poly.type
_entity_poly.pdbx_seq_one_letter_code
_entity_poly.pdbx_strand_id
1 'polypeptide(L)'
;MCAIVLYTGMRPNEYETAKRDGDFIVCKNSKRKNGKIEYKRIPITPMLEPFIKDNTKIHFYCVNVFRKKFSEILPNHIPYDLRTTFYTRCEECGVADVAKKLFVGHSLGELANAYTDLPDEFLLKEGNKLKYNIG
;
A
#
# COMPACT_ATOMS: atom_id res chain seq x y z
N MET A 1 10.95 -1.40 -6.44
CA MET A 1 10.45 -1.27 -5.06
C MET A 1 9.88 0.11 -4.77
N CYS A 2 10.57 1.20 -5.09
CA CYS A 2 10.05 2.55 -4.84
C CYS A 2 8.65 2.76 -5.43
N ALA A 3 8.43 2.35 -6.68
CA ALA A 3 7.13 2.49 -7.32
C ALA A 3 6.04 1.72 -6.57
N ILE A 4 6.36 0.54 -6.09
CA ILE A 4 5.40 -0.28 -5.37
C ILE A 4 5.00 0.37 -4.05
N VAL A 5 5.96 0.90 -3.29
CA VAL A 5 5.65 1.63 -2.05
C VAL A 5 4.84 2.90 -2.35
N LEU A 6 5.27 3.64 -3.36
CA LEU A 6 4.64 4.91 -3.73
C LEU A 6 3.18 4.71 -4.15
N TYR A 7 2.89 3.61 -4.86
CA TYR A 7 1.57 3.35 -5.41
C TYR A 7 0.68 2.47 -4.51
N THR A 8 1.20 1.94 -3.43
CA THR A 8 0.43 1.09 -2.50
C THR A 8 0.36 1.63 -1.08
N GLY A 9 1.32 2.46 -0.70
CA GLY A 9 1.42 2.93 0.68
C GLY A 9 1.84 1.87 1.70
N MET A 10 2.34 0.73 1.24
CA MET A 10 2.85 -0.31 2.15
C MET A 10 3.96 0.20 3.05
N ARG A 11 4.00 -0.31 4.27
CA ARG A 11 5.20 -0.18 5.10
C ARG A 11 6.32 -1.03 4.51
N PRO A 12 7.58 -0.58 4.58
CA PRO A 12 8.69 -1.33 3.95
C PRO A 12 8.80 -2.79 4.38
N ASN A 13 8.46 -3.13 5.62
CA ASN A 13 8.51 -4.51 6.10
C ASN A 13 7.32 -5.37 5.67
N GLU A 14 6.27 -4.78 5.12
CA GLU A 14 5.09 -5.51 4.68
C GLU A 14 5.30 -6.24 3.35
N TYR A 15 6.35 -5.91 2.62
CA TYR A 15 6.68 -6.57 1.35
C TYR A 15 6.93 -8.05 1.47
N GLU A 16 7.51 -8.46 2.59
CA GLU A 16 7.93 -9.85 2.77
C GLU A 16 6.76 -10.82 2.68
N THR A 17 5.55 -10.33 2.94
CA THR A 17 4.33 -11.12 2.88
C THR A 17 3.44 -10.77 1.70
N ALA A 18 3.84 -9.81 0.88
CA ALA A 18 3.01 -9.31 -0.21
C ALA A 18 2.86 -10.35 -1.32
N LYS A 19 1.64 -10.54 -1.77
CA LYS A 19 1.27 -11.44 -2.89
C LYS A 19 0.23 -10.74 -3.76
N ARG A 20 0.25 -11.06 -5.03
CA ARG A 20 -0.84 -10.65 -5.92
C ARG A 20 -1.98 -11.66 -5.79
N ASP A 21 -3.18 -11.14 -5.60
CA ASP A 21 -4.42 -11.91 -5.60
C ASP A 21 -5.44 -11.18 -6.50
N GLY A 22 -5.52 -11.62 -7.75
CA GLY A 22 -6.39 -10.97 -8.74
C GLY A 22 -6.03 -9.51 -8.97
N ASP A 23 -6.94 -8.63 -8.65
CA ASP A 23 -6.78 -7.18 -8.80
C ASP A 23 -6.21 -6.49 -7.57
N PHE A 24 -5.74 -7.28 -6.59
CA PHE A 24 -5.23 -6.77 -5.32
C PHE A 24 -3.85 -7.29 -5.00
N ILE A 25 -3.10 -6.49 -4.25
CA ILE A 25 -1.96 -6.96 -3.48
C ILE A 25 -2.45 -7.23 -2.07
N VAL A 26 -2.15 -8.41 -1.56
CA VAL A 26 -2.49 -8.82 -0.19
C VAL A 26 -1.20 -8.94 0.61
N CYS A 27 -1.14 -8.30 1.75
CA CYS A 27 0.01 -8.39 2.65
C CYS A 27 -0.45 -8.34 4.11
N LYS A 28 0.43 -8.76 5.02
CA LYS A 28 0.16 -8.64 6.44
C LYS A 28 0.26 -7.18 6.85
N ASN A 29 -0.72 -6.72 7.63
CA ASN A 29 -0.61 -5.43 8.27
C ASN A 29 0.39 -5.55 9.43
N SER A 30 1.48 -4.80 9.37
CA SER A 30 2.56 -4.89 10.36
C SER A 30 2.16 -4.35 11.74
N LYS A 31 1.13 -3.52 11.81
CA LYS A 31 0.55 -3.11 13.09
C LYS A 31 -0.48 -4.15 13.52
N ARG A 32 -0.13 -4.88 14.58
CA ARG A 32 -1.03 -5.86 15.16
C ARG A 32 -1.88 -5.22 16.25
N LYS A 33 -3.18 -5.48 16.22
CA LYS A 33 -4.07 -5.21 17.35
C LYS A 33 -4.27 -6.50 18.13
N ASN A 34 -3.94 -6.47 19.42
CA ASN A 34 -4.22 -7.59 20.34
C ASN A 34 -3.67 -8.95 19.88
N GLY A 35 -2.50 -8.96 19.25
CA GLY A 35 -1.86 -10.19 18.83
C GLY A 35 -2.47 -10.87 17.62
N LYS A 36 -3.53 -10.31 17.03
CA LYS A 36 -4.15 -10.86 15.83
C LYS A 36 -3.36 -10.46 14.58
N ILE A 37 -3.17 -11.42 13.67
CA ILE A 37 -2.59 -11.14 12.37
C ILE A 37 -3.70 -10.64 11.45
N GLU A 38 -3.57 -9.41 10.97
CA GLU A 38 -4.50 -8.84 10.01
C GLU A 38 -3.83 -8.75 8.64
N TYR A 39 -4.63 -8.96 7.60
CA TYR A 39 -4.19 -8.78 6.21
C TYR A 39 -4.87 -7.55 5.65
N LYS A 40 -4.18 -6.86 4.76
CA LYS A 40 -4.77 -5.74 4.03
C LYS A 40 -4.73 -6.00 2.54
N ARG A 41 -5.67 -5.44 1.82
CA ARG A 41 -5.83 -5.57 0.38
C ARG A 41 -5.72 -4.20 -0.25
N ILE A 42 -4.81 -4.05 -1.19
CA ILE A 42 -4.54 -2.79 -1.86
C ILE A 42 -4.81 -2.99 -3.35
N PRO A 43 -5.68 -2.17 -3.97
CA PRO A 43 -5.95 -2.30 -5.39
C PRO A 43 -4.70 -2.11 -6.25
N ILE A 44 -4.58 -2.91 -7.29
CA ILE A 44 -3.55 -2.75 -8.30
C ILE A 44 -4.07 -1.76 -9.33
N THR A 45 -3.55 -0.54 -9.28
CA THR A 45 -3.93 0.51 -10.22
C THR A 45 -3.20 0.33 -11.56
N PRO A 46 -3.69 0.96 -12.65
CA PRO A 46 -2.96 0.93 -13.92
C PRO A 46 -1.52 1.44 -13.83
N MET A 47 -1.24 2.37 -12.92
CA MET A 47 0.12 2.87 -12.70
C MET A 47 1.04 1.81 -12.09
N LEU A 48 0.48 0.94 -11.26
CA LEU A 48 1.24 -0.09 -10.57
C LEU A 48 1.47 -1.33 -11.43
N GLU A 49 0.53 -1.65 -12.31
CA GLU A 49 0.54 -2.87 -13.13
C GLU A 49 1.89 -3.15 -13.83
N PRO A 50 2.57 -2.16 -14.45
CA PRO A 50 3.85 -2.41 -15.12
C PRO A 50 4.97 -2.88 -14.20
N PHE A 51 4.86 -2.61 -12.90
CA PHE A 51 5.88 -2.94 -11.91
C PHE A 51 5.62 -4.28 -11.23
N ILE A 52 4.46 -4.88 -11.49
CA ILE A 52 4.05 -6.16 -10.92
C ILE A 52 3.85 -7.12 -12.09
N LYS A 53 4.76 -8.08 -12.21
CA LYS A 53 4.59 -9.15 -13.19
C LYS A 53 3.52 -10.13 -12.69
N ASP A 54 3.00 -10.98 -13.58
CA ASP A 54 1.98 -11.99 -13.28
C ASP A 54 2.42 -13.05 -12.27
N ASN A 55 3.14 -12.65 -11.25
CA ASN A 55 3.61 -13.53 -10.20
C ASN A 55 2.70 -13.38 -8.99
N THR A 56 2.26 -14.49 -8.44
CA THR A 56 1.47 -14.51 -7.21
C THR A 56 2.27 -13.97 -6.03
N LYS A 57 3.59 -14.13 -6.07
CA LYS A 57 4.49 -13.61 -5.06
C LYS A 57 5.37 -12.51 -5.65
N ILE A 58 5.35 -11.36 -5.00
CA ILE A 58 6.15 -10.21 -5.41
C ILE A 58 7.51 -10.33 -4.72
N HIS A 59 8.58 -10.38 -5.53
CA HIS A 59 9.94 -10.49 -5.02
C HIS A 59 10.55 -9.13 -4.77
N PHE A 60 11.03 -8.93 -3.55
CA PHE A 60 11.67 -7.69 -3.15
C PHE A 60 13.02 -7.96 -2.51
N TYR A 61 13.86 -6.95 -2.52
CA TYR A 61 15.02 -6.93 -1.65
C TYR A 61 14.55 -6.96 -0.19
N CYS A 62 15.36 -7.49 0.72
CA CYS A 62 15.04 -7.36 2.13
C CYS A 62 15.04 -5.86 2.52
N VAL A 63 14.33 -5.54 3.59
CA VAL A 63 14.11 -4.14 4.02
C VAL A 63 15.43 -3.40 4.20
N ASN A 64 16.44 -4.03 4.79
CA ASN A 64 17.72 -3.38 5.06
C ASN A 64 18.48 -3.03 3.77
N VAL A 65 18.46 -3.91 2.78
CA VAL A 65 19.05 -3.65 1.46
C VAL A 65 18.32 -2.52 0.76
N PHE A 66 16.99 -2.53 0.83
CA PHE A 66 16.18 -1.47 0.24
C PHE A 66 16.49 -0.11 0.87
N ARG A 67 16.57 -0.04 2.20
CA ARG A 67 16.90 1.20 2.91
C ARG A 67 18.26 1.74 2.51
N LYS A 68 19.25 0.86 2.40
CA LYS A 68 20.59 1.24 2.01
C LYS A 68 20.62 1.83 0.60
N LYS A 69 20.02 1.13 -0.36
CA LYS A 69 19.95 1.59 -1.75
C LYS A 69 19.16 2.90 -1.88
N PHE A 70 18.07 3.01 -1.12
CA PHE A 70 17.24 4.22 -1.13
C PHE A 70 18.02 5.43 -0.62
N SER A 71 18.80 5.28 0.47
CA SER A 71 19.58 6.37 1.02
C SER A 71 20.74 6.81 0.12
N GLU A 72 21.25 5.91 -0.71
CA GLU A 72 22.27 6.25 -1.72
C GLU A 72 21.69 7.14 -2.82
N ILE A 73 20.44 6.94 -3.18
CA ILE A 73 19.76 7.71 -4.24
C ILE A 73 19.15 9.00 -3.70
N LEU A 74 18.52 8.93 -2.53
CA LEU A 74 17.84 10.04 -1.89
C LEU A 74 18.33 10.20 -0.44
N PRO A 75 19.51 10.81 -0.24
CA PRO A 75 20.13 10.87 1.09
C PRO A 75 19.32 11.58 2.17
N ASN A 76 18.42 12.49 1.77
CA ASN A 76 17.63 13.30 2.69
C ASN A 76 16.25 12.70 2.95
N HIS A 77 15.98 11.50 2.45
CA HIS A 77 14.68 10.83 2.59
C HIS A 77 14.84 9.41 3.09
N ILE A 78 13.78 8.89 3.69
CA ILE A 78 13.68 7.50 4.11
C ILE A 78 12.56 6.81 3.33
N PRO A 79 12.57 5.48 3.20
CA PRO A 79 11.52 4.77 2.46
C PRO A 79 10.10 5.05 2.95
N TYR A 80 9.94 5.34 4.24
CA TYR A 80 8.64 5.69 4.82
C TYR A 80 8.04 6.95 4.18
N ASP A 81 8.87 7.85 3.66
CA ASP A 81 8.41 9.07 2.99
C ASP A 81 7.57 8.76 1.75
N LEU A 82 7.83 7.64 1.07
CA LEU A 82 7.02 7.18 -0.05
C LEU A 82 5.59 6.86 0.38
N ARG A 83 5.45 6.23 1.55
CA ARG A 83 4.14 5.92 2.13
C ARG A 83 3.40 7.19 2.52
N THR A 84 4.08 8.16 3.10
CA THR A 84 3.51 9.47 3.44
C THR A 84 3.01 10.17 2.18
N THR A 85 3.78 10.10 1.10
CA THR A 85 3.39 10.66 -0.20
C THR A 85 2.14 9.98 -0.74
N PHE A 86 2.04 8.64 -0.65
CA PHE A 86 0.85 7.92 -1.04
C PHE A 86 -0.38 8.40 -0.27
N TYR A 87 -0.27 8.54 1.03
CA TYR A 87 -1.38 8.99 1.88
C TYR A 87 -1.85 10.38 1.50
N THR A 88 -0.91 11.30 1.28
CA THR A 88 -1.21 12.68 0.87
C THR A 88 -1.87 12.71 -0.51
N ARG A 89 -1.36 11.90 -1.46
CA ARG A 89 -1.97 11.83 -2.80
C ARG A 89 -3.38 11.27 -2.76
N CYS A 90 -3.64 10.29 -1.90
CA CYS A 90 -5.01 9.80 -1.71
C CYS A 90 -5.96 10.92 -1.29
N GLU A 91 -5.54 11.78 -0.37
CA GLU A 91 -6.35 12.94 0.04
C GLU A 91 -6.57 13.91 -1.11
N GLU A 92 -5.51 14.26 -1.84
CA GLU A 92 -5.59 15.19 -2.97
C GLU A 92 -6.46 14.64 -4.11
N CYS A 93 -6.48 13.33 -4.31
CA CYS A 93 -7.27 12.69 -5.36
C CYS A 93 -8.72 12.39 -4.93
N GLY A 94 -9.09 12.71 -3.72
CA GLY A 94 -10.46 12.50 -3.23
C GLY A 94 -10.80 11.06 -2.90
N VAL A 95 -9.80 10.23 -2.58
CA VAL A 95 -10.03 8.86 -2.12
C VAL A 95 -10.76 8.90 -0.77
N ALA A 96 -11.82 8.11 -0.64
CA ALA A 96 -12.60 8.06 0.60
C ALA A 96 -11.71 7.73 1.79
N ASP A 97 -11.90 8.41 2.92
CA ASP A 97 -11.07 8.28 4.11
C ASP A 97 -11.01 6.83 4.61
N VAL A 98 -12.13 6.12 4.59
CA VAL A 98 -12.17 4.71 5.00
C VAL A 98 -11.32 3.83 4.09
N ALA A 99 -11.37 4.04 2.77
CA ALA A 99 -10.56 3.28 1.82
C ALA A 99 -9.07 3.57 2.03
N LYS A 100 -8.71 4.83 2.17
CA LYS A 100 -7.34 5.26 2.43
C LYS A 100 -6.76 4.59 3.68
N LYS A 101 -7.53 4.59 4.78
CA LYS A 101 -7.12 3.94 6.03
C LYS A 101 -6.94 2.45 5.88
N LEU A 102 -7.83 1.80 5.12
CA LEU A 102 -7.71 0.37 4.84
C LEU A 102 -6.46 0.06 4.03
N PHE A 103 -6.14 0.86 3.01
CA PHE A 103 -4.96 0.64 2.17
C PHE A 103 -3.67 0.76 2.97
N VAL A 104 -3.57 1.74 3.85
CA VAL A 104 -2.35 1.93 4.66
C VAL A 104 -2.36 1.10 5.94
N GLY A 105 -3.46 0.44 6.26
CA GLY A 105 -3.56 -0.43 7.43
C GLY A 105 -3.73 0.32 8.74
N HIS A 106 -4.29 1.52 8.71
CA HIS A 106 -4.63 2.25 9.94
C HIS A 106 -5.88 1.68 10.59
N SER A 107 -5.95 1.78 11.91
CA SER A 107 -7.14 1.37 12.66
C SER A 107 -8.33 2.27 12.32
N LEU A 108 -9.50 1.66 12.14
CA LEU A 108 -10.75 2.38 11.96
C LEU A 108 -11.43 2.71 13.30
N GLY A 109 -10.81 2.30 14.42
CA GLY A 109 -11.38 2.55 15.76
C GLY A 109 -12.71 1.82 15.97
N GLU A 110 -13.68 2.52 16.53
CA GLU A 110 -15.02 1.98 16.79
C GLU A 110 -15.81 1.66 15.53
N LEU A 111 -15.43 2.23 14.38
CA LEU A 111 -16.09 2.02 13.11
C LEU A 111 -15.59 0.77 12.38
N ALA A 112 -14.61 0.06 12.93
CA ALA A 112 -14.00 -1.10 12.28
C ALA A 112 -15.03 -2.15 11.86
N ASN A 113 -16.00 -2.44 12.73
CA ASN A 113 -17.04 -3.45 12.44
C ASN A 113 -17.97 -3.02 11.31
N ALA A 114 -18.21 -1.72 11.16
CA ALA A 114 -19.11 -1.21 10.12
C ALA A 114 -18.47 -1.28 8.72
N TYR A 115 -17.14 -1.33 8.63
CA TYR A 115 -16.42 -1.28 7.37
C TYR A 115 -15.61 -2.55 7.05
N THR A 116 -15.83 -3.62 7.81
CA THR A 116 -15.08 -4.89 7.66
C THR A 116 -15.37 -5.58 6.32
N ASP A 117 -16.58 -5.43 5.80
CA ASP A 117 -17.07 -6.13 4.62
C ASP A 117 -17.34 -5.21 3.44
N LEU A 118 -16.46 -4.23 3.22
CA LEU A 118 -16.58 -3.37 2.04
C LEU A 118 -16.36 -4.18 0.77
N PRO A 119 -17.22 -4.00 -0.26
CA PRO A 119 -17.07 -4.76 -1.50
C PRO A 119 -15.79 -4.38 -2.24
N ASP A 120 -15.22 -5.36 -2.94
CA ASP A 120 -14.01 -5.17 -3.74
C ASP A 120 -14.18 -4.05 -4.78
N GLU A 121 -15.36 -3.93 -5.36
CA GLU A 121 -15.69 -2.88 -6.33
C GLU A 121 -15.49 -1.48 -5.76
N PHE A 122 -15.88 -1.27 -4.52
CA PHE A 122 -15.68 0.00 -3.84
C PHE A 122 -14.20 0.30 -3.67
N LEU A 123 -13.42 -0.67 -3.22
CA LEU A 123 -11.98 -0.51 -3.02
C LEU A 123 -11.25 -0.23 -4.34
N LEU A 124 -11.62 -0.94 -5.41
CA LEU A 124 -11.06 -0.72 -6.74
C LEU A 124 -11.41 0.66 -7.28
N LYS A 125 -12.66 1.08 -7.11
CA LYS A 125 -13.11 2.41 -7.53
C LYS A 125 -12.33 3.51 -6.82
N GLU A 126 -12.16 3.37 -5.50
CA GLU A 126 -11.43 4.36 -4.72
C GLU A 126 -9.95 4.35 -5.04
N GLY A 127 -9.34 3.19 -5.22
CA GLY A 127 -7.94 3.07 -5.64
C GLY A 127 -7.68 3.71 -7.00
N ASN A 128 -8.62 3.59 -7.93
CA ASN A 128 -8.48 4.15 -9.27
C ASN A 128 -8.56 5.68 -9.32
N LYS A 129 -8.98 6.33 -8.24
CA LYS A 129 -8.93 7.78 -8.13
C LYS A 129 -7.50 8.31 -7.96
N LEU A 130 -6.61 7.45 -7.50
CA LEU A 130 -5.22 7.83 -7.23
C LEU A 130 -4.48 8.12 -8.53
N LYS A 131 -3.95 9.32 -8.67
CA LYS A 131 -3.16 9.76 -9.83
C LYS A 131 -1.94 10.52 -9.37
N TYR A 132 -0.83 10.29 -10.05
CA TYR A 132 0.40 11.05 -9.85
C TYR A 132 0.70 11.83 -11.12
N ASN A 133 0.99 13.11 -10.96
CA ASN A 133 1.45 13.94 -12.06
C ASN A 133 2.94 13.67 -12.28
N ILE A 134 3.22 12.66 -13.09
CA ILE A 134 4.57 12.39 -13.56
C ILE A 134 4.68 13.13 -14.88
N GLY A 135 5.04 14.38 -14.76
CA GLY A 135 5.24 15.24 -15.92
C GLY A 135 6.58 15.02 -16.58
#